data_64fdbe24add3bacf074cbecb1455caba
#
_entry.id   64fdbe24add3bacf074cbecb1455caba
#
_cell.length_a   1.000
_cell.length_b   1.000
_cell.length_c   1.000
_cell.angle_alpha   90.00
_cell.angle_beta   90.00
_cell.angle_gamma   90.00
#
_symmetry.space_group_name_H-M   'P 1'
#
loop_
_entity.id
_entity.type
_entity.pdbx_description
1 polymer ?
#
loop_
_entity_poly.entity_id
_entity_poly.type
_entity_poly.pdbx_seq_one_letter_code
_entity_poly.pdbx_strand_id
1 'polypeptide(L)'
;MALVLISCGGGQDNADAPEISPVSEAGVVVARTEAVAALGQLEPAGDVRRLAAPTAGVAGTPRIQQLLVKEGAEVQQGQVLARFDTRAGLEAELAELEADLASLEDEIALQQLEVTRYTRGAEWGAVSLVQRESSREDLVRLEGEQAQLQARRQGLLVDLEESELLSPLNGLVLEIHAREGERPGSDGVMDVGASQRMQARIEVYESDIARIRLDQPVQLNSENGGFSGQLSGRVLQISPRVQQRDVLSTDPTGDADARVVEVLVALDASDVRRVMRLAGLKVIARFEP
;
A
#
# COMPACT_ATOMS: atom_id res chain seq x y z
N MET A 1 -47.40 86.57 -50.57
CA MET A 1 -46.79 87.60 -51.41
C MET A 1 -45.45 87.05 -51.88
N ALA A 2 -45.29 86.99 -53.25
CA ALA A 2 -44.12 86.70 -54.02
C ALA A 2 -43.33 85.37 -53.78
N LEU A 3 -43.44 84.29 -54.57
CA LEU A 3 -42.96 84.14 -55.98
C LEU A 3 -41.52 84.48 -56.15
N VAL A 4 -40.64 83.42 -56.45
CA VAL A 4 -39.80 83.37 -57.57
C VAL A 4 -39.28 81.94 -57.81
N LEU A 5 -39.57 81.41 -59.01
CA LEU A 5 -38.95 80.28 -59.74
C LEU A 5 -37.55 80.63 -60.19
N ILE A 6 -36.70 79.65 -60.44
CA ILE A 6 -35.75 79.43 -61.53
C ILE A 6 -35.08 78.07 -61.22
N SER A 7 -35.27 76.99 -61.97
CA SER A 7 -34.91 76.48 -63.28
C SER A 7 -33.48 76.06 -63.47
N CYS A 8 -33.39 74.78 -63.87
CA CYS A 8 -32.40 74.10 -64.75
C CYS A 8 -30.97 73.78 -64.28
N GLY A 9 -30.62 72.55 -64.49
CA GLY A 9 -29.28 72.12 -64.76
C GLY A 9 -29.11 70.60 -64.50
N GLY A 10 -29.12 69.82 -65.62
CA GLY A 10 -28.94 68.39 -65.64
C GLY A 10 -27.45 67.99 -65.37
N GLY A 11 -27.28 66.82 -64.89
CA GLY A 11 -26.04 66.19 -64.74
C GLY A 11 -26.29 64.74 -64.36
N GLN A 12 -26.25 63.84 -65.36
CA GLN A 12 -26.15 62.43 -65.17
C GLN A 12 -24.78 62.14 -64.64
N ASP A 13 -24.67 61.58 -63.43
CA ASP A 13 -23.49 60.85 -63.07
C ASP A 13 -23.93 59.54 -62.46
N ASN A 14 -23.52 58.48 -63.18
CA ASN A 14 -23.58 57.09 -62.72
C ASN A 14 -22.78 56.96 -61.41
N ALA A 15 -23.38 56.75 -60.32
CA ALA A 15 -22.68 56.30 -59.11
C ALA A 15 -22.89 54.79 -58.96
N ASP A 16 -21.77 54.12 -59.13
CA ASP A 16 -21.54 52.74 -58.83
C ASP A 16 -22.14 52.35 -57.48
N ALA A 17 -23.02 51.38 -57.47
CA ALA A 17 -23.47 50.71 -56.25
C ALA A 17 -22.36 49.74 -55.80
N PRO A 18 -21.92 49.74 -54.53
CA PRO A 18 -20.99 48.73 -54.04
C PRO A 18 -21.66 47.36 -54.05
N GLU A 19 -21.08 46.44 -54.84
CA GLU A 19 -21.33 45.00 -54.74
C GLU A 19 -21.10 44.54 -53.32
N ILE A 20 -22.13 44.07 -52.66
CA ILE A 20 -22.02 43.36 -51.40
C ILE A 20 -21.47 41.96 -51.72
N SER A 21 -20.18 41.78 -51.54
CA SER A 21 -19.56 40.47 -51.56
C SER A 21 -20.19 39.57 -50.53
N PRO A 22 -20.49 38.29 -50.85
CA PRO A 22 -21.06 37.37 -49.88
C PRO A 22 -20.07 37.16 -48.72
N VAL A 23 -20.56 37.38 -47.52
CA VAL A 23 -19.88 37.08 -46.26
C VAL A 23 -19.43 35.62 -46.36
N SER A 24 -18.11 35.39 -46.41
CA SER A 24 -17.48 34.11 -46.31
C SER A 24 -18.04 33.39 -45.12
N GLU A 25 -18.51 32.16 -45.33
CA GLU A 25 -18.94 31.24 -44.27
C GLU A 25 -17.90 31.25 -43.16
N ALA A 26 -18.28 31.71 -41.99
CA ALA A 26 -17.49 31.60 -40.78
C ALA A 26 -17.16 30.12 -40.59
N GLY A 27 -15.91 29.76 -40.86
CA GLY A 27 -15.40 28.43 -40.56
C GLY A 27 -15.79 28.08 -39.14
N VAL A 28 -16.46 26.96 -38.95
CA VAL A 28 -16.73 26.38 -37.66
C VAL A 28 -15.38 26.27 -36.94
N VAL A 29 -15.15 27.16 -35.99
CA VAL A 29 -14.03 27.04 -35.07
C VAL A 29 -14.35 25.81 -34.25
N VAL A 30 -13.83 24.66 -34.68
CA VAL A 30 -13.82 23.45 -33.82
C VAL A 30 -13.02 23.87 -32.59
N ALA A 31 -13.70 24.07 -31.50
CA ALA A 31 -13.09 24.34 -30.22
C ALA A 31 -12.13 23.16 -29.95
N ARG A 32 -10.84 23.36 -30.14
CA ARG A 32 -9.82 22.39 -29.73
C ARG A 32 -9.98 22.26 -28.23
N THR A 33 -10.43 21.11 -27.77
CA THR A 33 -10.51 20.81 -26.35
C THR A 33 -9.07 20.89 -25.84
N GLU A 34 -8.75 21.92 -25.08
CA GLU A 34 -7.41 22.09 -24.51
C GLU A 34 -7.12 20.93 -23.56
N ALA A 35 -5.92 20.36 -23.68
CA ALA A 35 -5.47 19.31 -22.78
C ALA A 35 -5.34 19.85 -21.36
N VAL A 36 -5.85 19.12 -20.38
CA VAL A 36 -5.67 19.45 -18.96
C VAL A 36 -4.26 19.06 -18.54
N ALA A 37 -3.55 19.99 -17.89
CA ALA A 37 -2.24 19.71 -17.29
C ALA A 37 -2.35 19.85 -15.77
N ALA A 38 -1.80 18.90 -15.03
CA ALA A 38 -1.86 18.88 -13.59
C ALA A 38 -0.58 18.27 -12.99
N LEU A 39 -0.25 18.68 -11.76
CA LEU A 39 0.89 18.16 -11.01
C LEU A 39 0.51 16.89 -10.25
N GLY A 40 1.50 16.06 -9.99
CA GLY A 40 1.35 14.89 -9.19
C GLY A 40 2.68 14.27 -8.81
N GLN A 41 2.60 13.08 -8.26
CA GLN A 41 3.78 12.30 -7.88
C GLN A 41 3.61 10.83 -8.23
N LEU A 42 4.73 10.17 -8.48
CA LEU A 42 4.76 8.73 -8.70
C LEU A 42 4.68 8.00 -7.34
N GLU A 43 3.87 6.96 -7.29
CA GLU A 43 3.76 6.11 -6.10
C GLU A 43 3.58 4.64 -6.50
N PRO A 44 3.91 3.69 -5.62
CA PRO A 44 3.54 2.29 -5.82
C PRO A 44 2.02 2.13 -5.93
N ALA A 45 1.56 1.29 -6.86
CA ALA A 45 0.14 0.96 -6.99
C ALA A 45 -0.28 0.06 -5.83
N GLY A 46 -1.08 0.59 -4.96
CA GLY A 46 -1.39 0.05 -3.64
C GLY A 46 -0.68 0.86 -2.57
N ASP A 47 -1.29 0.96 -1.41
CA ASP A 47 -0.76 1.78 -0.33
C ASP A 47 0.66 1.36 0.05
N VAL A 48 1.47 2.33 0.38
CA VAL A 48 2.72 2.11 1.12
C VAL A 48 2.32 1.55 2.48
N ARG A 49 2.89 0.41 2.85
CA ARG A 49 2.66 -0.24 4.14
C ARG A 49 3.75 0.15 5.10
N ARG A 50 3.38 0.91 6.12
CA ARG A 50 4.24 1.19 7.27
C ARG A 50 4.22 0.00 8.20
N LEU A 51 5.36 -0.65 8.35
CA LEU A 51 5.52 -1.84 9.17
C LEU A 51 5.96 -1.43 10.58
N ALA A 52 5.11 -1.74 11.56
CA ALA A 52 5.39 -1.52 12.96
C ALA A 52 6.09 -2.73 13.59
N ALA A 53 6.80 -2.53 14.70
CA ALA A 53 7.28 -3.64 15.50
C ALA A 53 6.10 -4.39 16.13
N PRO A 54 6.16 -5.73 16.26
CA PRO A 54 5.16 -6.49 16.98
C PRO A 54 5.15 -6.09 18.46
N THR A 55 3.96 -6.11 19.07
CA THR A 55 3.77 -5.75 20.49
C THR A 55 3.30 -6.92 21.34
N ALA A 56 3.06 -8.10 20.72
CA ALA A 56 2.56 -9.26 21.39
C ALA A 56 3.55 -9.80 22.43
N GLY A 57 3.05 -10.14 23.62
CA GLY A 57 3.81 -10.81 24.68
C GLY A 57 4.88 -9.96 25.40
N VAL A 58 5.06 -8.69 25.06
CA VAL A 58 6.15 -7.85 25.60
C VAL A 58 5.62 -6.57 26.24
N ALA A 59 6.13 -6.24 27.41
CA ALA A 59 5.94 -4.92 28.00
C ALA A 59 6.81 -3.87 27.26
N GLY A 60 6.25 -3.30 26.20
CA GLY A 60 6.90 -2.24 25.40
C GLY A 60 7.34 -2.71 24.01
N THR A 61 7.87 -1.76 23.22
CA THR A 61 8.37 -2.03 21.88
C THR A 61 9.69 -2.81 21.93
N PRO A 62 9.83 -3.98 21.28
CA PRO A 62 11.09 -4.71 21.24
C PRO A 62 12.17 -3.96 20.46
N ARG A 63 13.43 -4.28 20.72
CA ARG A 63 14.57 -3.72 20.00
C ARG A 63 14.84 -4.53 18.74
N ILE A 64 15.19 -3.87 17.66
CA ILE A 64 15.66 -4.54 16.44
C ILE A 64 17.01 -5.19 16.73
N GLN A 65 17.08 -6.51 16.65
CA GLN A 65 18.31 -7.27 16.79
C GLN A 65 19.07 -7.29 15.47
N GLN A 66 18.35 -7.50 14.36
CA GLN A 66 18.94 -7.59 13.03
C GLN A 66 18.00 -7.09 11.95
N LEU A 67 18.53 -6.31 10.99
CA LEU A 67 17.87 -5.96 9.74
C LEU A 67 18.42 -6.85 8.62
N LEU A 68 17.51 -7.56 7.93
CA LEU A 68 17.87 -8.51 6.86
C LEU A 68 17.77 -7.90 5.47
N VAL A 69 17.27 -6.66 5.37
CA VAL A 69 17.06 -5.93 4.13
C VAL A 69 17.63 -4.52 4.21
N LYS A 70 17.76 -3.88 3.05
CA LYS A 70 18.23 -2.48 2.93
C LYS A 70 17.20 -1.70 2.12
N GLU A 71 17.22 -0.37 2.24
CA GLU A 71 16.44 0.51 1.37
C GLU A 71 16.71 0.21 -0.11
N GLY A 72 15.65 0.17 -0.91
CA GLY A 72 15.69 -0.21 -2.31
C GLY A 72 15.80 -1.72 -2.58
N ALA A 73 15.77 -2.59 -1.56
CA ALA A 73 15.74 -4.04 -1.76
C ALA A 73 14.35 -4.51 -2.20
N GLU A 74 14.32 -5.44 -3.15
CA GLU A 74 13.10 -6.17 -3.50
C GLU A 74 12.79 -7.22 -2.45
N VAL A 75 11.52 -7.32 -2.07
CA VAL A 75 11.03 -8.25 -1.05
C VAL A 75 9.82 -9.03 -1.55
N GLN A 76 9.66 -10.24 -1.03
CA GLN A 76 8.54 -11.12 -1.31
C GLN A 76 7.60 -11.16 -0.11
N GLN A 77 6.31 -11.38 -0.36
CA GLN A 77 5.34 -11.62 0.71
C GLN A 77 5.77 -12.79 1.60
N GLY A 78 5.75 -12.59 2.91
CA GLY A 78 6.21 -13.57 3.91
C GLY A 78 7.73 -13.61 4.12
N GLN A 79 8.51 -12.80 3.39
CA GLN A 79 9.95 -12.70 3.63
C GLN A 79 10.24 -11.99 4.95
N VAL A 80 11.18 -12.53 5.74
CA VAL A 80 11.66 -11.91 6.98
C VAL A 80 12.48 -10.67 6.65
N LEU A 81 12.09 -9.53 7.20
CA LEU A 81 12.74 -8.24 6.99
C LEU A 81 13.60 -7.82 8.18
N ALA A 82 13.13 -8.12 9.40
CA ALA A 82 13.84 -7.82 10.63
C ALA A 82 13.57 -8.89 11.70
N ARG A 83 14.49 -9.02 12.65
CA ARG A 83 14.36 -9.84 13.86
C ARG A 83 14.49 -8.98 15.08
N PHE A 84 13.72 -9.32 16.13
CA PHE A 84 13.71 -8.59 17.38
C PHE A 84 14.41 -9.36 18.50
N ASP A 85 14.88 -8.62 19.52
CA ASP A 85 15.66 -9.15 20.65
C ASP A 85 14.87 -10.11 21.56
N THR A 86 13.54 -10.15 21.44
CA THR A 86 12.66 -11.09 22.14
C THR A 86 12.83 -12.53 21.66
N ARG A 87 13.25 -12.74 20.43
CA ARG A 87 13.34 -14.06 19.80
C ARG A 87 14.19 -15.06 20.58
N ALA A 88 15.37 -14.65 21.01
CA ALA A 88 16.29 -15.54 21.73
C ALA A 88 15.70 -16.05 23.06
N GLY A 89 14.92 -15.21 23.75
CA GLY A 89 14.20 -15.60 24.97
C GLY A 89 13.10 -16.62 24.68
N LEU A 90 12.31 -16.38 23.64
CA LEU A 90 11.24 -17.30 23.21
C LEU A 90 11.78 -18.64 22.73
N GLU A 91 12.91 -18.66 22.01
CA GLU A 91 13.58 -19.90 21.60
C GLU A 91 14.05 -20.72 22.81
N ALA A 92 14.61 -20.07 23.84
CA ALA A 92 15.02 -20.73 25.07
C ALA A 92 13.83 -21.30 25.85
N GLU A 93 12.74 -20.54 25.98
CA GLU A 93 11.50 -20.99 26.64
C GLU A 93 10.84 -22.15 25.89
N LEU A 94 10.85 -22.12 24.56
CA LEU A 94 10.34 -23.23 23.74
C LEU A 94 11.18 -24.49 23.95
N ALA A 95 12.51 -24.38 23.99
CA ALA A 95 13.41 -25.51 24.21
C ALA A 95 13.21 -26.14 25.61
N GLU A 96 13.00 -25.32 26.66
CA GLU A 96 12.67 -25.80 27.99
C GLU A 96 11.33 -26.57 28.00
N LEU A 97 10.30 -25.98 27.39
CA LEU A 97 8.99 -26.61 27.30
C LEU A 97 8.99 -27.92 26.49
N GLU A 98 9.78 -28.01 25.44
CA GLU A 98 9.95 -29.23 24.65
C GLU A 98 10.65 -30.34 25.46
N ALA A 99 11.61 -29.98 26.32
CA ALA A 99 12.22 -30.94 27.26
C ALA A 99 11.23 -31.46 28.31
N ASP A 100 10.37 -30.56 28.85
CA ASP A 100 9.33 -30.94 29.79
C ASP A 100 8.30 -31.87 29.14
N LEU A 101 7.88 -31.58 27.92
CA LEU A 101 6.98 -32.44 27.14
C LEU A 101 7.58 -33.83 26.89
N ALA A 102 8.85 -33.92 26.54
CA ALA A 102 9.53 -35.19 26.32
C ALA A 102 9.58 -36.03 27.60
N SER A 103 9.89 -35.40 28.74
CA SER A 103 9.87 -36.07 30.05
C SER A 103 8.48 -36.59 30.43
N LEU A 104 7.44 -35.78 30.19
CA LEU A 104 6.06 -36.16 30.47
C LEU A 104 5.56 -37.28 29.54
N GLU A 105 6.01 -37.31 28.28
CA GLU A 105 5.69 -38.41 27.35
C GLU A 105 6.26 -39.74 27.84
N ASP A 106 7.49 -39.75 28.38
CA ASP A 106 8.10 -40.94 28.98
C ASP A 106 7.31 -41.39 30.23
N GLU A 107 6.88 -40.44 31.08
CA GLU A 107 6.05 -40.75 32.27
C GLU A 107 4.68 -41.33 31.88
N ILE A 108 4.01 -40.77 30.89
CA ILE A 108 2.76 -41.29 30.35
C ILE A 108 2.95 -42.70 29.80
N ALA A 109 4.02 -42.96 29.08
CA ALA A 109 4.31 -44.30 28.56
C ALA A 109 4.45 -45.35 29.70
N LEU A 110 5.18 -44.99 30.75
CA LEU A 110 5.30 -45.85 31.95
C LEU A 110 3.97 -46.06 32.63
N GLN A 111 3.16 -45.02 32.81
CA GLN A 111 1.83 -45.09 33.40
C GLN A 111 0.86 -45.95 32.59
N GLN A 112 0.92 -45.88 31.28
CA GLN A 112 0.13 -46.73 30.37
C GLN A 112 0.46 -48.23 30.55
N LEU A 113 1.75 -48.55 30.72
CA LEU A 113 2.19 -49.91 31.03
C LEU A 113 1.64 -50.37 32.41
N GLU A 114 1.62 -49.46 33.39
CA GLU A 114 1.10 -49.75 34.73
C GLU A 114 -0.40 -50.00 34.70
N VAL A 115 -1.19 -49.14 34.04
CA VAL A 115 -2.64 -49.34 33.82
C VAL A 115 -2.92 -50.68 33.13
N THR A 116 -2.12 -51.04 32.13
CA THR A 116 -2.26 -52.33 31.44
C THR A 116 -2.01 -53.50 32.38
N ARG A 117 -0.98 -53.42 33.25
CA ARG A 117 -0.64 -54.43 34.25
C ARG A 117 -1.74 -54.59 35.29
N TYR A 118 -2.25 -53.47 35.83
CA TYR A 118 -3.32 -53.49 36.82
C TYR A 118 -4.66 -53.99 36.25
N THR A 119 -4.95 -53.66 35.03
CA THR A 119 -6.14 -54.13 34.31
C THR A 119 -6.11 -55.68 34.21
N ARG A 120 -5.00 -56.25 33.76
CA ARG A 120 -4.83 -57.72 33.71
C ARG A 120 -4.84 -58.35 35.08
N GLY A 121 -4.19 -57.73 36.09
CA GLY A 121 -4.20 -58.23 37.47
C GLY A 121 -5.59 -58.25 38.10
N ALA A 122 -6.41 -57.26 37.78
CA ALA A 122 -7.81 -57.20 38.27
C ALA A 122 -8.69 -58.27 37.60
N GLU A 123 -8.49 -58.60 36.33
CA GLU A 123 -9.17 -59.70 35.64
C GLU A 123 -8.92 -61.07 36.30
N TRP A 124 -7.72 -61.25 36.88
CA TRP A 124 -7.30 -62.48 37.55
C TRP A 124 -7.54 -62.47 39.06
N GLY A 125 -8.17 -61.39 39.59
CA GLY A 125 -8.43 -61.20 41.03
C GLY A 125 -7.18 -60.92 41.87
N ALA A 126 -6.02 -60.64 41.23
CA ALA A 126 -4.75 -60.38 41.91
C ALA A 126 -4.58 -58.91 42.33
N VAL A 127 -5.36 -57.98 41.77
CA VAL A 127 -5.34 -56.54 42.05
C VAL A 127 -6.76 -56.06 42.34
N SER A 128 -6.93 -55.12 43.29
CA SER A 128 -8.23 -54.53 43.59
C SER A 128 -8.72 -53.60 42.45
N LEU A 129 -10.03 -53.53 42.28
CA LEU A 129 -10.65 -52.60 41.32
C LEU A 129 -10.30 -51.12 41.65
N VAL A 130 -10.13 -50.79 42.94
CA VAL A 130 -9.72 -49.47 43.40
C VAL A 130 -8.30 -49.09 42.90
N GLN A 131 -7.35 -50.02 42.99
CA GLN A 131 -5.98 -49.79 42.49
C GLN A 131 -5.94 -49.60 40.97
N ARG A 132 -6.70 -50.40 40.23
CA ARG A 132 -6.83 -50.21 38.77
C ARG A 132 -7.42 -48.84 38.43
N GLU A 133 -8.46 -48.41 39.11
CA GLU A 133 -9.11 -47.13 38.88
C GLU A 133 -8.18 -45.94 39.22
N SER A 134 -7.47 -45.99 40.36
CA SER A 134 -6.47 -45.00 40.74
C SER A 134 -5.37 -44.85 39.69
N SER A 135 -4.82 -45.96 39.17
CA SER A 135 -3.80 -45.92 38.13
C SER A 135 -4.32 -45.28 36.82
N ARG A 136 -5.63 -45.50 36.53
CA ARG A 136 -6.27 -44.88 35.36
C ARG A 136 -6.51 -43.38 35.56
N GLU A 137 -6.90 -42.94 36.76
CA GLU A 137 -7.05 -41.53 37.11
C GLU A 137 -5.70 -40.78 36.98
N ASP A 138 -4.59 -41.42 37.42
CA ASP A 138 -3.26 -40.88 37.27
C ASP A 138 -2.89 -40.69 35.76
N LEU A 139 -3.21 -41.67 34.91
CA LEU A 139 -3.00 -41.55 33.49
C LEU A 139 -3.79 -40.37 32.90
N VAL A 140 -5.07 -40.23 33.24
CA VAL A 140 -5.92 -39.13 32.78
C VAL A 140 -5.36 -37.77 33.22
N ARG A 141 -4.81 -37.68 34.44
CA ARG A 141 -4.19 -36.47 34.96
C ARG A 141 -2.93 -36.09 34.11
N LEU A 142 -2.04 -37.05 33.82
CA LEU A 142 -0.83 -36.83 33.04
C LEU A 142 -1.17 -36.45 31.59
N GLU A 143 -2.14 -37.10 30.96
CA GLU A 143 -2.63 -36.73 29.62
C GLU A 143 -3.23 -35.31 29.60
N GLY A 144 -3.91 -34.90 30.68
CA GLY A 144 -4.42 -33.53 30.84
C GLY A 144 -3.27 -32.51 30.95
N GLU A 145 -2.23 -32.83 31.69
CA GLU A 145 -1.02 -31.99 31.79
C GLU A 145 -0.29 -31.86 30.46
N GLN A 146 -0.15 -32.96 29.72
CA GLN A 146 0.41 -32.96 28.37
C GLN A 146 -0.36 -32.01 27.43
N ALA A 147 -1.70 -32.08 27.47
CA ALA A 147 -2.54 -31.21 26.65
C ALA A 147 -2.33 -29.72 26.97
N GLN A 148 -2.13 -29.37 28.25
CA GLN A 148 -1.84 -28.00 28.67
C GLN A 148 -0.48 -27.52 28.16
N LEU A 149 0.57 -28.34 28.31
CA LEU A 149 1.92 -27.99 27.79
C LEU A 149 1.93 -27.88 26.27
N GLN A 150 1.20 -28.74 25.56
CA GLN A 150 1.05 -28.65 24.10
C GLN A 150 0.35 -27.34 23.67
N ALA A 151 -0.68 -26.91 24.40
CA ALA A 151 -1.35 -25.63 24.16
C ALA A 151 -0.39 -24.45 24.39
N ARG A 152 0.43 -24.50 25.48
CA ARG A 152 1.46 -23.49 25.75
C ARG A 152 2.52 -23.46 24.65
N ARG A 153 2.97 -24.63 24.17
CA ARG A 153 3.91 -24.74 23.05
C ARG A 153 3.38 -24.06 21.80
N GLN A 154 2.09 -24.26 21.50
CA GLN A 154 1.47 -23.60 20.35
C GLN A 154 1.47 -22.07 20.50
N GLY A 155 1.20 -21.55 21.70
CA GLY A 155 1.29 -20.12 21.99
C GLY A 155 2.70 -19.57 21.75
N LEU A 156 3.74 -20.24 22.28
CA LEU A 156 5.13 -19.83 22.08
C LEU A 156 5.57 -19.85 20.60
N LEU A 157 5.06 -20.78 19.79
CA LEU A 157 5.33 -20.80 18.35
C LEU A 157 4.75 -19.57 17.64
N VAL A 158 3.54 -19.12 18.03
CA VAL A 158 2.95 -17.89 17.52
C VAL A 158 3.77 -16.68 17.95
N ASP A 159 4.16 -16.58 19.22
CA ASP A 159 5.00 -15.48 19.71
C ASP A 159 6.37 -15.44 18.99
N LEU A 160 6.90 -16.61 18.64
CA LEU A 160 8.15 -16.74 17.89
C LEU A 160 8.01 -16.23 16.44
N GLU A 161 6.91 -16.55 15.78
CA GLU A 161 6.59 -15.99 14.46
C GLU A 161 6.42 -14.46 14.55
N GLU A 162 5.73 -13.97 15.56
CA GLU A 162 5.54 -12.53 15.79
C GLU A 162 6.84 -11.81 16.21
N SER A 163 7.90 -12.54 16.62
CA SER A 163 9.21 -11.96 16.90
C SER A 163 10.00 -11.58 15.63
N GLU A 164 9.45 -11.84 14.45
CA GLU A 164 10.00 -11.45 13.16
C GLU A 164 9.07 -10.46 12.45
N LEU A 165 9.65 -9.50 11.74
CA LEU A 165 8.91 -8.61 10.86
C LEU A 165 8.86 -9.21 9.47
N LEU A 166 7.67 -9.55 9.01
CA LEU A 166 7.46 -10.16 7.69
C LEU A 166 6.93 -9.11 6.70
N SER A 167 7.32 -9.25 5.43
CA SER A 167 6.73 -8.45 4.37
C SER A 167 5.28 -8.87 4.10
N PRO A 168 4.30 -7.94 4.14
CA PRO A 168 2.91 -8.25 3.84
C PRO A 168 2.61 -8.36 2.34
N LEU A 169 3.58 -8.00 1.48
CA LEU A 169 3.39 -7.94 0.03
C LEU A 169 4.70 -8.18 -0.73
N ASN A 170 4.57 -8.42 -2.03
CA ASN A 170 5.71 -8.39 -2.96
C ASN A 170 5.97 -6.93 -3.37
N GLY A 171 7.18 -6.42 -3.13
CA GLY A 171 7.47 -5.01 -3.39
C GLY A 171 8.89 -4.60 -3.16
N LEU A 172 9.06 -3.35 -2.75
CA LEU A 172 10.34 -2.71 -2.50
C LEU A 172 10.34 -2.06 -1.11
N VAL A 173 11.44 -2.18 -0.38
CA VAL A 173 11.68 -1.40 0.83
C VAL A 173 11.94 0.05 0.40
N LEU A 174 11.07 0.96 0.80
CA LEU A 174 11.14 2.37 0.41
C LEU A 174 12.02 3.18 1.37
N GLU A 175 11.80 2.99 2.67
CA GLU A 175 12.49 3.72 3.73
C GLU A 175 12.61 2.84 4.98
N ILE A 176 13.70 2.99 5.72
CA ILE A 176 13.95 2.33 7.00
C ILE A 176 14.03 3.38 8.10
N HIS A 177 13.03 3.38 9.00
CA HIS A 177 12.91 4.38 10.07
C HIS A 177 13.68 4.04 11.34
N ALA A 178 13.96 2.73 11.58
CA ALA A 178 14.68 2.28 12.78
C ALA A 178 15.80 1.30 12.41
N ARG A 179 16.94 1.42 13.07
CA ARG A 179 18.16 0.66 12.81
C ARG A 179 18.39 -0.46 13.83
N GLU A 180 19.34 -1.33 13.54
CA GLU A 180 19.78 -2.36 14.49
C GLU A 180 20.20 -1.74 15.82
N GLY A 181 19.74 -2.31 16.92
CA GLY A 181 19.95 -1.82 18.27
C GLY A 181 18.94 -0.78 18.75
N GLU A 182 18.11 -0.23 17.87
CA GLU A 182 17.09 0.75 18.21
C GLU A 182 15.74 0.10 18.55
N ARG A 183 14.90 0.84 19.25
CA ARG A 183 13.48 0.54 19.46
C ARG A 183 12.66 1.39 18.52
N PRO A 184 11.87 0.81 17.63
CA PRO A 184 11.02 1.56 16.71
C PRO A 184 10.06 2.49 17.46
N GLY A 185 9.92 3.71 16.94
CA GLY A 185 9.00 4.73 17.43
C GLY A 185 7.64 4.69 16.71
N SER A 186 6.98 5.85 16.66
CA SER A 186 5.68 6.05 16.00
C SER A 186 5.71 5.81 14.49
N ASP A 187 6.88 5.97 13.88
CA ASP A 187 7.05 5.79 12.42
C ASP A 187 7.25 4.32 12.03
N GLY A 188 7.28 3.41 13.03
CA GLY A 188 7.48 1.99 12.80
C GLY A 188 8.93 1.63 12.48
N VAL A 189 9.11 0.49 11.79
CA VAL A 189 10.43 -0.05 11.42
C VAL A 189 10.83 0.39 10.02
N MET A 190 9.93 0.21 9.05
CA MET A 190 10.18 0.53 7.64
C MET A 190 8.88 0.68 6.85
N ASP A 191 8.99 1.31 5.69
CA ASP A 191 7.93 1.41 4.69
C ASP A 191 8.20 0.46 3.52
N VAL A 192 7.19 -0.33 3.13
CA VAL A 192 7.24 -1.24 1.99
C VAL A 192 6.12 -0.91 1.01
N GLY A 193 6.45 -0.76 -0.26
CA GLY A 193 5.51 -0.44 -1.33
C GLY A 193 5.50 -1.48 -2.45
N ALA A 194 4.33 -1.73 -3.05
CA ALA A 194 4.17 -2.67 -4.16
C ALA A 194 4.71 -2.09 -5.48
N SER A 195 6.01 -1.86 -5.56
CA SER A 195 6.70 -1.18 -6.69
C SER A 195 6.65 -1.91 -8.03
N GLN A 196 6.17 -3.16 -8.06
CA GLN A 196 5.97 -3.90 -9.32
C GLN A 196 4.86 -3.31 -10.19
N ARG A 197 3.99 -2.49 -9.60
CA ARG A 197 3.01 -1.67 -10.28
C ARG A 197 3.14 -0.26 -9.75
N MET A 198 3.40 0.69 -10.63
CA MET A 198 3.49 2.10 -10.30
C MET A 198 2.28 2.83 -10.85
N GLN A 199 1.84 3.82 -10.13
CA GLN A 199 0.80 4.75 -10.51
C GLN A 199 1.28 6.18 -10.27
N ALA A 200 0.57 7.12 -10.85
CA ALA A 200 0.76 8.53 -10.53
C ALA A 200 -0.49 9.06 -9.83
N ARG A 201 -0.31 9.70 -8.70
CA ARG A 201 -1.35 10.46 -7.99
C ARG A 201 -1.27 11.89 -8.50
N ILE A 202 -2.30 12.33 -9.21
CA ILE A 202 -2.35 13.62 -9.89
C ILE A 202 -3.40 14.48 -9.21
N GLU A 203 -3.06 15.73 -8.90
CA GLU A 203 -3.94 16.70 -8.29
C GLU A 203 -4.52 17.63 -9.37
N VAL A 204 -5.72 17.33 -9.81
CA VAL A 204 -6.44 18.11 -10.81
C VAL A 204 -7.28 19.18 -10.14
N TYR A 205 -7.23 20.42 -10.62
CA TYR A 205 -8.08 21.51 -10.09
C TYR A 205 -9.57 21.18 -10.23
N GLU A 206 -10.36 21.59 -9.23
CA GLU A 206 -11.82 21.40 -9.21
C GLU A 206 -12.49 21.94 -10.49
N SER A 207 -11.97 23.03 -11.06
CA SER A 207 -12.46 23.63 -12.32
C SER A 207 -12.30 22.73 -13.55
N ASP A 208 -11.28 21.86 -13.54
CA ASP A 208 -10.93 21.03 -14.70
C ASP A 208 -11.39 19.58 -14.60
N ILE A 209 -11.83 19.15 -13.41
CA ILE A 209 -12.18 17.74 -13.16
C ILE A 209 -13.30 17.23 -14.06
N ALA A 210 -14.24 18.10 -14.47
CA ALA A 210 -15.34 17.73 -15.38
C ALA A 210 -14.86 17.28 -16.78
N ARG A 211 -13.60 17.57 -17.13
CA ARG A 211 -12.94 17.20 -18.39
C ARG A 211 -12.18 15.88 -18.31
N ILE A 212 -12.04 15.31 -17.11
CA ILE A 212 -11.32 14.06 -16.87
C ILE A 212 -12.32 12.90 -16.87
N ARG A 213 -11.93 11.80 -17.52
CA ARG A 213 -12.75 10.59 -17.63
C ARG A 213 -11.92 9.35 -17.26
N LEU A 214 -12.60 8.30 -16.81
CA LEU A 214 -11.98 6.99 -16.62
C LEU A 214 -11.43 6.47 -17.96
N ASP A 215 -10.35 5.70 -17.91
CA ASP A 215 -9.60 5.14 -19.05
C ASP A 215 -9.03 6.18 -20.03
N GLN A 216 -9.12 7.47 -19.72
CA GLN A 216 -8.53 8.53 -20.52
C GLN A 216 -7.00 8.37 -20.58
N PRO A 217 -6.36 8.46 -21.78
CA PRO A 217 -4.92 8.38 -21.90
C PRO A 217 -4.26 9.64 -21.27
N VAL A 218 -3.15 9.39 -20.60
CA VAL A 218 -2.37 10.42 -19.90
C VAL A 218 -0.90 10.26 -20.21
N GLN A 219 -0.25 11.36 -20.54
CA GLN A 219 1.21 11.44 -20.68
C GLN A 219 1.80 12.10 -19.44
N LEU A 220 2.87 11.52 -18.90
CA LEU A 220 3.54 12.00 -17.70
C LEU A 220 4.98 12.37 -18.02
N ASN A 221 5.37 13.58 -17.64
CA ASN A 221 6.74 14.08 -17.75
C ASN A 221 7.30 14.31 -16.35
N SER A 222 8.61 14.11 -16.19
CA SER A 222 9.25 14.50 -14.93
C SER A 222 9.30 16.03 -14.83
N GLU A 223 8.91 16.58 -13.67
CA GLU A 223 9.00 18.03 -13.42
C GLU A 223 10.47 18.49 -13.39
N ASN A 224 11.34 17.72 -12.75
CA ASN A 224 12.71 18.09 -12.44
C ASN A 224 13.78 17.17 -13.10
N GLY A 225 13.42 16.42 -14.14
CA GLY A 225 14.37 15.60 -14.89
C GLY A 225 14.77 14.28 -14.23
N GLY A 226 13.97 13.74 -13.29
CA GLY A 226 14.24 12.47 -12.60
C GLY A 226 14.22 11.24 -13.52
N PHE A 227 13.55 11.34 -14.68
CA PHE A 227 13.63 10.35 -15.77
C PHE A 227 13.60 11.06 -17.13
N SER A 228 14.09 10.37 -18.16
CA SER A 228 14.11 10.90 -19.52
C SER A 228 12.89 10.45 -20.32
N GLY A 229 12.39 11.33 -21.21
CA GLY A 229 11.23 11.05 -22.08
C GLY A 229 9.90 11.12 -21.32
N GLN A 230 8.88 10.50 -21.90
CA GLN A 230 7.52 10.47 -21.38
C GLN A 230 7.19 9.08 -20.83
N LEU A 231 6.29 9.01 -19.85
CA LEU A 231 5.63 7.80 -19.41
C LEU A 231 4.18 7.88 -19.90
N SER A 232 3.63 6.74 -20.26
CA SER A 232 2.23 6.59 -20.67
C SER A 232 1.42 5.90 -19.59
N GLY A 233 0.17 6.31 -19.49
CA GLY A 233 -0.74 5.70 -18.51
C GLY A 233 -2.20 6.00 -18.86
N ARG A 234 -3.09 5.47 -18.00
CA ARG A 234 -4.54 5.68 -18.12
C ARG A 234 -5.13 6.05 -16.77
N VAL A 235 -6.17 6.88 -16.81
CA VAL A 235 -6.95 7.22 -15.61
C VAL A 235 -7.60 5.96 -15.05
N LEU A 236 -7.17 5.56 -13.86
CA LEU A 236 -7.70 4.41 -13.15
C LEU A 236 -8.89 4.77 -12.26
N GLN A 237 -8.77 5.88 -11.56
CA GLN A 237 -9.75 6.32 -10.59
C GLN A 237 -9.76 7.83 -10.46
N ILE A 238 -10.94 8.39 -10.22
CA ILE A 238 -11.16 9.79 -9.85
C ILE A 238 -11.73 9.79 -8.45
N SER A 239 -11.08 10.48 -7.51
CA SER A 239 -11.53 10.56 -6.13
C SER A 239 -12.89 11.30 -6.05
N PRO A 240 -13.86 10.82 -5.27
CA PRO A 240 -15.09 11.55 -5.05
C PRO A 240 -14.93 12.72 -4.06
N ARG A 241 -13.72 12.95 -3.55
CA ARG A 241 -13.41 13.94 -2.52
C ARG A 241 -12.60 15.09 -3.11
N VAL A 242 -13.04 16.31 -2.80
CA VAL A 242 -12.25 17.54 -3.04
C VAL A 242 -11.44 17.85 -1.79
N GLN A 243 -10.16 18.11 -1.94
CA GLN A 243 -9.24 18.38 -0.84
C GLN A 243 -8.35 19.60 -1.15
N GLN A 244 -7.58 20.05 -0.16
CA GLN A 244 -6.55 21.04 -0.39
C GLN A 244 -5.37 20.38 -1.10
N ARG A 245 -4.61 21.17 -1.83
CA ARG A 245 -3.46 20.73 -2.61
C ARG A 245 -2.30 20.33 -1.69
N ASP A 246 -1.78 19.11 -1.83
CA ASP A 246 -0.63 18.60 -1.08
C ASP A 246 0.68 18.65 -1.89
N VAL A 247 0.60 18.44 -3.23
CA VAL A 247 1.78 18.48 -4.09
C VAL A 247 2.13 19.93 -4.38
N LEU A 248 3.08 20.47 -3.64
CA LEU A 248 3.58 21.83 -3.84
C LEU A 248 4.29 21.94 -5.18
N SER A 249 3.85 22.90 -6.01
CA SER A 249 4.59 23.33 -7.19
C SER A 249 5.93 23.95 -6.77
N THR A 250 6.96 23.77 -7.58
CA THR A 250 8.21 24.55 -7.49
C THR A 250 8.01 26.03 -7.80
N ASP A 251 6.86 26.40 -8.36
CA ASP A 251 6.49 27.78 -8.60
C ASP A 251 6.00 28.45 -7.29
N PRO A 252 6.71 29.44 -6.75
CA PRO A 252 6.33 30.13 -5.50
C PRO A 252 5.04 30.95 -5.62
N THR A 253 4.52 31.16 -6.84
CA THR A 253 3.25 31.84 -7.09
C THR A 253 2.05 30.88 -7.14
N GLY A 254 2.27 29.57 -6.97
CA GLY A 254 1.22 28.56 -6.92
C GLY A 254 0.24 28.81 -5.77
N ASP A 255 -1.05 28.76 -6.07
CA ASP A 255 -2.13 28.96 -5.11
C ASP A 255 -2.16 27.79 -4.09
N ALA A 256 -1.65 28.05 -2.88
CA ALA A 256 -1.56 27.04 -1.82
C ALA A 256 -2.96 26.65 -1.29
N ASP A 257 -3.98 27.47 -1.51
CA ASP A 257 -5.37 27.24 -1.10
C ASP A 257 -6.22 26.59 -2.22
N ALA A 258 -5.58 26.18 -3.32
CA ALA A 258 -6.30 25.60 -4.43
C ALA A 258 -6.97 24.27 -4.04
N ARG A 259 -8.25 24.15 -4.41
CA ARG A 259 -9.03 22.93 -4.25
C ARG A 259 -8.77 21.98 -5.41
N VAL A 260 -8.42 20.76 -5.08
CA VAL A 260 -8.05 19.74 -6.06
C VAL A 260 -8.85 18.45 -5.84
N VAL A 261 -8.97 17.69 -6.92
CA VAL A 261 -9.50 16.32 -6.92
C VAL A 261 -8.33 15.41 -7.31
N GLU A 262 -8.13 14.37 -6.52
CA GLU A 262 -7.11 13.39 -6.75
C GLU A 262 -7.53 12.41 -7.86
N VAL A 263 -6.64 12.23 -8.84
CA VAL A 263 -6.81 11.31 -9.97
C VAL A 263 -5.66 10.32 -9.97
N LEU A 264 -5.98 9.03 -9.88
CA LEU A 264 -4.99 7.96 -9.99
C LEU A 264 -4.83 7.54 -11.44
N VAL A 265 -3.60 7.53 -11.92
CA VAL A 265 -3.22 7.13 -13.27
C VAL A 265 -2.35 5.89 -13.19
N ALA A 266 -2.83 4.76 -13.71
CA ALA A 266 -2.04 3.54 -13.83
C ALA A 266 -1.01 3.71 -14.95
N LEU A 267 0.26 3.40 -14.68
CA LEU A 267 1.32 3.43 -15.68
C LEU A 267 1.31 2.16 -16.54
N ASP A 268 1.71 2.30 -17.78
CA ASP A 268 1.93 1.16 -18.66
C ASP A 268 3.09 0.28 -18.17
N ALA A 269 2.95 -1.04 -18.29
CA ALA A 269 3.92 -2.00 -17.76
C ALA A 269 5.37 -1.81 -18.30
N SER A 270 5.52 -1.27 -19.51
CA SER A 270 6.82 -0.94 -20.09
C SER A 270 7.53 0.18 -19.33
N ASP A 271 6.78 1.14 -18.82
CA ASP A 271 7.28 2.33 -18.14
C ASP A 271 7.50 2.12 -16.65
N VAL A 272 6.75 1.18 -16.02
CA VAL A 272 6.91 0.84 -14.59
C VAL A 272 8.36 0.52 -14.24
N ARG A 273 9.05 -0.30 -15.06
CA ARG A 273 10.45 -0.69 -14.79
C ARG A 273 11.44 0.47 -14.78
N ARG A 274 11.11 1.56 -15.47
CA ARG A 274 11.96 2.77 -15.53
C ARG A 274 11.86 3.62 -14.26
N VAL A 275 10.73 3.49 -13.54
CA VAL A 275 10.39 4.39 -12.42
C VAL A 275 10.08 3.67 -11.12
N MET A 276 10.19 2.34 -11.06
CA MET A 276 9.83 1.53 -9.88
C MET A 276 10.63 1.91 -8.61
N ARG A 277 11.76 2.58 -8.76
CA ARG A 277 12.62 3.07 -7.66
C ARG A 277 12.51 4.58 -7.44
N LEU A 278 11.53 5.22 -8.05
CA LEU A 278 11.36 6.67 -8.04
C LEU A 278 10.03 7.07 -7.38
N ALA A 279 9.66 6.37 -6.30
CA ALA A 279 8.50 6.75 -5.49
C ALA A 279 8.68 8.16 -4.92
N GLY A 280 7.60 8.96 -4.94
CA GLY A 280 7.63 10.36 -4.52
C GLY A 280 8.14 11.35 -5.58
N LEU A 281 8.59 10.87 -6.77
CA LEU A 281 9.05 11.77 -7.82
C LEU A 281 7.90 12.60 -8.39
N LYS A 282 8.08 13.91 -8.47
CA LYS A 282 7.11 14.84 -9.04
C LYS A 282 7.00 14.72 -10.55
N VAL A 283 5.78 14.71 -11.03
CA VAL A 283 5.44 14.60 -12.46
C VAL A 283 4.39 15.63 -12.86
N ILE A 284 4.42 16.01 -14.14
CA ILE A 284 3.40 16.79 -14.80
C ILE A 284 2.60 15.83 -15.67
N ALA A 285 1.33 15.66 -15.37
CA ALA A 285 0.39 14.89 -16.16
C ALA A 285 -0.27 15.76 -17.22
N ARG A 286 -0.39 15.24 -18.42
CA ARG A 286 -1.13 15.85 -19.52
C ARG A 286 -2.22 14.86 -19.96
N PHE A 287 -3.45 15.21 -19.72
CA PHE A 287 -4.62 14.43 -20.12
C PHE A 287 -4.96 14.73 -21.58
N GLU A 288 -4.98 13.71 -22.41
CA GLU A 288 -5.40 13.86 -23.81
C GLU A 288 -6.90 14.11 -23.90
N PRO A 289 -7.37 15.00 -24.79
CA PRO A 289 -8.77 15.37 -24.89
C PRO A 289 -9.70 14.21 -25.32
#